data_1fdea4450743e217a772b10625ee7d69
#
_entry.id   1fdea4450743e217a772b10625ee7d69
#
_cell.length_a   1.000
_cell.length_b   1.000
_cell.length_c   1.000
_cell.angle_alpha   90.00
_cell.angle_beta   90.00
_cell.angle_gamma   90.00
#
_symmetry.space_group_name_H-M   'P 1'
#
loop_
_entity.id
_entity.type
_entity.pdbx_description
1 polymer ?
#
loop_
_entity_poly.entity_id
_entity_poly.type
_entity_poly.pdbx_seq_one_letter_code
_entity_poly.pdbx_strand_id
1 'polypeptide(L)'
;MLFSVRDVDVLRLLCWCQNIRPQDLNSISTKAERENLMALGFIKLHERSGTLTLTGSGRALLELIFNGAIPSLRLSYHGAAIERRIRLSRLMLSA
;
A
#
# COMPACT_ATOMS: atom_id res chain seq x y z
N MET A 1 8.72 3.95 -17.64
CA MET A 1 7.42 3.79 -16.98
C MET A 1 7.29 4.85 -15.90
N LEU A 2 6.18 5.55 -15.88
CA LEU A 2 5.92 6.59 -14.90
C LEU A 2 4.96 6.06 -13.83
N PHE A 3 5.36 6.19 -12.58
CA PHE A 3 4.49 5.90 -11.44
C PHE A 3 3.89 7.21 -10.95
N SER A 4 2.58 7.22 -10.72
CA SER A 4 1.92 8.36 -10.12
C SER A 4 2.25 8.44 -8.63
N VAL A 5 2.02 9.62 -8.03
CA VAL A 5 2.13 9.78 -6.57
C VAL A 5 1.21 8.79 -5.85
N ARG A 6 0.04 8.51 -6.44
CA ARG A 6 -0.94 7.55 -5.89
C ARG A 6 -0.39 6.13 -5.89
N ASP A 7 0.29 5.72 -6.96
CA ASP A 7 0.93 4.40 -7.02
C ASP A 7 2.00 4.27 -5.93
N VAL A 8 2.85 5.28 -5.80
CA VAL A 8 3.89 5.31 -4.78
C VAL A 8 3.29 5.26 -3.37
N ASP A 9 2.21 5.97 -3.12
CA ASP A 9 1.53 5.96 -1.82
C ASP A 9 0.94 4.59 -1.49
N VAL A 10 0.38 3.88 -2.47
CA VAL A 10 -0.10 2.50 -2.28
C VAL A 10 1.06 1.60 -1.86
N LEU A 11 2.18 1.67 -2.56
CA LEU A 11 3.36 0.85 -2.25
C LEU A 11 3.92 1.19 -0.86
N ARG A 12 4.01 2.47 -0.51
CA ARG A 12 4.47 2.91 0.82
C ARG A 12 3.56 2.39 1.93
N LEU A 13 2.25 2.50 1.72
CA LEU A 13 1.28 2.04 2.72
C LEU A 13 1.40 0.53 2.92
N LEU A 14 1.53 -0.25 1.85
CA LEU A 14 1.72 -1.69 1.93
C LEU A 14 3.07 -2.07 2.53
N CYS A 15 4.09 -1.23 2.40
CA CYS A 15 5.38 -1.44 3.04
C CYS A 15 5.27 -1.37 4.57
N TRP A 16 4.51 -0.42 5.09
CA TRP A 16 4.37 -0.19 6.53
C TRP A 16 3.21 -0.94 7.16
N CYS A 17 2.19 -1.27 6.38
CA CYS A 17 0.96 -1.93 6.84
C CYS A 17 0.63 -3.10 5.92
N GLN A 18 1.25 -4.25 6.14
CA GLN A 18 0.99 -5.45 5.33
C GLN A 18 -0.43 -5.97 5.51
N ASN A 19 -0.93 -6.72 4.53
CA ASN A 19 -2.23 -7.38 4.56
C ASN A 19 -3.41 -6.39 4.64
N ILE A 20 -3.45 -5.44 3.69
CA ILE A 20 -4.50 -4.44 3.60
C ILE A 20 -5.57 -4.91 2.62
N ARG A 21 -6.84 -4.78 2.99
CA ARG A 21 -7.93 -5.09 2.08
C ARG A 21 -7.99 -4.06 0.94
N PRO A 22 -8.26 -4.49 -0.31
CA PRO A 22 -8.30 -3.55 -1.43
C PRO A 22 -9.23 -2.35 -1.21
N GLN A 23 -10.39 -2.57 -0.60
CA GLN A 23 -11.35 -1.49 -0.35
C GLN A 23 -10.82 -0.40 0.59
N ASP A 24 -9.86 -0.72 1.46
CA ASP A 24 -9.24 0.27 2.34
C ASP A 24 -8.33 1.23 1.58
N LEU A 25 -7.97 0.89 0.35
CA LEU A 25 -7.15 1.73 -0.53
C LEU A 25 -7.96 2.58 -1.50
N ASN A 26 -9.31 2.47 -1.50
CA ASN A 26 -10.15 3.18 -2.46
C ASN A 26 -10.03 4.70 -2.39
N SER A 27 -9.62 5.25 -1.25
CA SER A 27 -9.42 6.69 -1.10
C SER A 27 -8.13 7.21 -1.74
N ILE A 28 -7.17 6.34 -2.04
CA ILE A 28 -5.88 6.73 -2.63
C ILE A 28 -5.60 6.08 -3.98
N SER A 29 -6.38 5.09 -4.38
CA SER A 29 -6.17 4.39 -5.65
C SER A 29 -7.48 3.86 -6.21
N THR A 30 -7.54 3.73 -7.53
CA THR A 30 -8.63 3.04 -8.21
C THR A 30 -8.32 1.54 -8.31
N LYS A 31 -9.35 0.75 -8.57
CA LYS A 31 -9.19 -0.68 -8.84
C LYS A 31 -8.25 -0.93 -10.03
N ALA A 32 -8.38 -0.13 -11.08
CA ALA A 32 -7.54 -0.26 -12.26
C ALA A 32 -6.06 0.02 -11.95
N GLU A 33 -5.79 1.03 -11.12
CA GLU A 33 -4.42 1.34 -10.68
C GLU A 33 -3.81 0.18 -9.89
N ARG A 34 -4.58 -0.42 -8.98
CA ARG A 34 -4.12 -1.58 -8.20
C ARG A 34 -3.88 -2.81 -9.08
N GLU A 35 -4.78 -3.08 -10.02
CA GLU A 35 -4.61 -4.19 -10.96
C GLU A 35 -3.37 -4.02 -11.82
N ASN A 36 -3.05 -2.80 -12.22
CA ASN A 36 -1.84 -2.50 -12.95
C ASN A 36 -0.58 -2.79 -12.10
N LEU A 37 -0.58 -2.40 -10.84
CA LEU A 37 0.53 -2.71 -9.92
C LEU A 37 0.68 -4.22 -9.70
N MET A 38 -0.43 -4.95 -9.64
CA MET A 38 -0.40 -6.42 -9.55
C MET A 38 0.18 -7.04 -10.81
N ALA A 39 -0.23 -6.56 -11.99
CA ALA A 39 0.29 -7.05 -13.27
C ALA A 39 1.79 -6.81 -13.43
N LEU A 40 2.30 -5.72 -12.85
CA LEU A 40 3.73 -5.40 -12.84
C LEU A 40 4.52 -6.19 -11.78
N GLY A 41 3.83 -6.91 -10.89
CA GLY A 41 4.47 -7.73 -9.87
C GLY A 41 4.92 -6.99 -8.64
N PHE A 42 4.43 -5.76 -8.40
CA PHE A 42 4.84 -4.96 -7.24
C PHE A 42 3.96 -5.19 -6.01
N ILE A 43 2.72 -5.62 -6.21
CA ILE A 43 1.82 -6.02 -5.14
C ILE A 43 1.18 -7.36 -5.47
N LYS A 44 0.70 -8.06 -4.46
CA LYS A 44 0.09 -9.37 -4.61
C LYS A 44 -1.19 -9.46 -3.80
N LEU A 45 -2.23 -10.03 -4.39
CA LEU A 45 -3.47 -10.36 -3.70
C LEU A 45 -3.37 -11.79 -3.17
N HIS A 46 -3.59 -11.95 -1.88
CA HIS A 46 -3.73 -13.27 -1.25
C HIS A 46 -5.19 -13.68 -1.29
N GLU A 47 -5.49 -14.68 -2.10
CA GLU A 47 -6.88 -15.10 -2.35
C GLU A 47 -7.59 -15.57 -1.09
N ARG A 48 -6.90 -16.26 -0.18
CA ARG A 48 -7.49 -16.75 1.07
C ARG A 48 -7.98 -15.64 1.98
N SER A 49 -7.15 -14.62 2.18
CA SER A 49 -7.45 -13.51 3.09
C SER A 49 -8.15 -12.36 2.39
N GLY A 50 -8.06 -12.29 1.06
CA GLY A 50 -8.56 -11.15 0.29
C GLY A 50 -7.76 -9.87 0.53
N THR A 51 -6.51 -9.97 0.99
CA THR A 51 -5.67 -8.83 1.32
C THR A 51 -4.52 -8.68 0.34
N LEU A 52 -4.04 -7.44 0.21
CA LEU A 52 -2.89 -7.08 -0.61
C LEU A 52 -1.62 -7.01 0.24
N THR A 53 -0.51 -7.43 -0.34
CA THR A 53 0.82 -7.28 0.27
C THR A 53 1.79 -6.74 -0.77
N LEU A 54 2.85 -6.08 -0.27
CA LEU A 54 3.95 -5.63 -1.10
C LEU A 54 4.86 -6.84 -1.41
N THR A 55 5.23 -6.97 -2.68
CA THR A 55 6.20 -8.01 -3.09
C THR A 55 7.63 -7.54 -2.84
N GLY A 56 8.60 -8.46 -2.95
CA GLY A 56 10.00 -8.10 -2.91
C GLY A 56 10.38 -7.09 -4.00
N SER A 57 9.80 -7.24 -5.21
CA SER A 57 10.00 -6.28 -6.31
C SER A 57 9.41 -4.91 -5.98
N GLY A 58 8.24 -4.87 -5.34
CA GLY A 58 7.63 -3.61 -4.91
C GLY A 58 8.47 -2.89 -3.86
N ARG A 59 9.02 -3.63 -2.90
CA ARG A 59 9.92 -3.07 -1.91
C ARG A 59 11.21 -2.54 -2.53
N ALA A 60 11.79 -3.29 -3.44
CA ALA A 60 13.01 -2.87 -4.15
C ALA A 60 12.77 -1.58 -4.95
N LEU A 61 11.60 -1.46 -5.58
CA LEU A 61 11.24 -0.22 -6.27
C LEU A 61 11.15 0.96 -5.32
N LEU A 62 10.52 0.80 -4.16
CA LEU A 62 10.45 1.87 -3.15
C LEU A 62 11.82 2.26 -2.65
N GLU A 63 12.69 1.31 -2.37
CA GLU A 63 14.06 1.57 -1.92
C GLU A 63 14.83 2.36 -2.97
N LEU A 64 14.62 2.06 -4.25
CA LEU A 64 15.23 2.80 -5.34
C LEU A 64 14.72 4.24 -5.41
N ILE A 65 13.41 4.43 -5.29
CA ILE A 65 12.78 5.76 -5.35
C ILE A 65 13.26 6.65 -4.19
N PHE A 66 13.42 6.09 -3.00
CA PHE A 66 13.71 6.84 -1.77
C PHE A 66 15.14 6.63 -1.24
N ASN A 67 16.03 6.07 -2.05
CA ASN A 67 17.43 5.82 -1.66
C ASN A 67 17.56 5.02 -0.35
N GLY A 68 16.69 4.01 -0.17
CA GLY A 68 16.70 3.14 1.00
C GLY A 68 15.90 3.63 2.20
N ALA A 69 15.58 4.90 2.28
CA ALA A 69 14.84 5.50 3.41
C ALA A 69 13.37 5.74 3.02
N ILE A 70 12.55 4.69 3.07
CA ILE A 70 11.13 4.76 2.66
C ILE A 70 10.33 5.53 3.73
N PRO A 71 9.79 6.74 3.40
CA PRO A 71 9.04 7.52 4.38
C PRO A 71 7.64 6.94 4.60
N SER A 72 7.15 7.08 5.83
CA SER A 72 5.76 6.76 6.17
C SER A 72 4.80 7.77 5.55
N LEU A 73 3.58 7.34 5.27
CA LEU A 73 2.50 8.23 4.82
C LEU A 73 2.05 9.24 5.89
N ARG A 74 2.50 9.09 7.12
CA ARG A 74 2.23 10.05 8.21
C ARG A 74 2.72 11.46 7.90
N LEU A 75 3.61 11.61 6.93
CA LEU A 75 4.09 12.92 6.49
C LEU A 75 3.05 13.72 5.70
N SER A 76 1.98 13.07 5.22
CA SER A 76 0.87 13.74 4.56
C SER A 76 -0.41 13.60 5.39
N TYR A 77 -1.23 14.65 5.43
CA TYR A 77 -2.50 14.61 6.16
C TYR A 77 -3.39 13.44 5.73
N HIS A 78 -3.50 13.26 4.42
CA HIS A 78 -4.33 12.20 3.84
C HIS A 78 -3.79 10.80 4.18
N GLY A 79 -2.49 10.60 4.04
CA GLY A 79 -1.83 9.35 4.37
C GLY A 79 -1.94 9.00 5.85
N ALA A 80 -1.81 10.00 6.74
CA ALA A 80 -1.97 9.80 8.18
C ALA A 80 -3.39 9.33 8.54
N ALA A 81 -4.41 9.91 7.91
CA ALA A 81 -5.80 9.51 8.15
C ALA A 81 -6.04 8.05 7.70
N ILE A 82 -5.49 7.64 6.57
CA ILE A 82 -5.61 6.28 6.06
C ILE A 82 -4.90 5.28 6.99
N GLU A 83 -3.68 5.57 7.39
CA GLU A 83 -2.92 4.71 8.32
C GLU A 83 -3.68 4.53 9.64
N ARG A 84 -4.22 5.62 10.19
CA ARG A 84 -5.00 5.58 11.42
C ARG A 84 -6.23 4.68 11.29
N ARG A 85 -6.97 4.81 10.20
CA ARG A 85 -8.15 3.98 9.94
C ARG A 85 -7.80 2.50 9.86
N ILE A 86 -6.74 2.15 9.16
CA ILE A 86 -6.29 0.78 9.00
C ILE A 86 -5.86 0.20 10.35
N ARG A 87 -5.11 0.94 11.15
CA ARG A 87 -4.67 0.51 12.49
C ARG A 87 -5.84 0.29 13.42
N LEU A 88 -6.83 1.18 13.41
CA LEU A 88 -8.04 1.03 14.21
C LEU A 88 -8.82 -0.22 13.82
N SER A 89 -8.96 -0.48 12.51
CA SER A 89 -9.61 -1.69 12.01
C SER A 89 -8.90 -2.96 12.51
N ARG A 90 -7.58 -2.96 12.52
CA ARG A 90 -6.79 -4.10 13.03
C ARG A 90 -6.96 -4.30 14.53
N LEU A 91 -6.98 -3.22 15.31
CA LEU A 91 -7.22 -3.30 16.75
C LEU A 91 -8.60 -3.87 17.05
N MET A 92 -9.62 -3.46 16.32
CA MET A 92 -10.98 -3.99 16.47
C MET A 92 -11.08 -5.46 16.13
N LEU A 93 -10.31 -5.93 15.13
CA LEU A 93 -10.26 -7.34 14.76
C LEU A 93 -9.47 -8.18 15.76
N SER A 94 -8.55 -7.59 16.49
CA SER A 94 -7.70 -8.25 17.48
C SER A 94 -8.38 -8.36 18.85
N ALA A 95 -9.41 -7.58 19.06
CA ALA A 95 -10.16 -7.60 20.32
C ALA A 95 -11.21 -8.71 20.30
#